data_aae3f284c99f3ae42bd13241f6e352af
#
_entry.id   aae3f284c99f3ae42bd13241f6e352af
#
_cell.length_a   1.000
_cell.length_b   1.000
_cell.length_c   1.000
_cell.angle_alpha   90.00
_cell.angle_beta   90.00
_cell.angle_gamma   90.00
#
_symmetry.space_group_name_H-M   'P 1'
#
loop_
_entity.id
_entity.type
_entity.pdbx_description
1 polymer ?
#
loop_
_entity_poly.entity_id
_entity_poly.type
_entity_poly.pdbx_seq_one_letter_code
_entity_poly.pdbx_strand_id
1 'polypeptide(L)'
;TGIAVEGVELKIHEPDKKGVGEIWAKGPNVMKGYYKNPEATNEVLTSDGWFRTGDLGMFDQKKRLYIKVRMKNTIVGASGENIYPEDIESIINNNQFVVESLVIEEDGYLVAKIILDLEAIEKNIEHLKAIIDEKKEKYIDWKKHFTRELNSKLNRASQINRIDIMDE
;
A
#
# COMPACT_ATOMS: atom_id res chain seq x y z
N THR A 1 -9.55 11.18 4.79
CA THR A 1 -9.85 11.59 3.42
C THR A 1 -11.14 12.37 3.37
N GLY A 2 -11.21 13.40 2.52
CA GLY A 2 -12.35 14.30 2.45
C GLY A 2 -11.94 15.68 1.98
N ILE A 3 -12.78 16.66 2.29
CA ILE A 3 -12.52 18.07 1.98
C ILE A 3 -11.72 18.69 3.14
N ALA A 4 -10.81 19.62 2.83
CA ALA A 4 -10.09 20.37 3.86
C ALA A 4 -11.09 21.11 4.79
N VAL A 5 -10.78 21.13 6.08
CA VAL A 5 -11.56 21.92 7.04
C VAL A 5 -11.30 23.41 6.82
N GLU A 6 -12.22 24.27 7.29
CA GLU A 6 -12.10 25.71 7.17
C GLU A 6 -10.79 26.22 7.78
N GLY A 7 -10.10 27.11 7.07
CA GLY A 7 -8.80 27.65 7.48
C GLY A 7 -7.60 26.77 7.18
N VAL A 8 -7.79 25.57 6.61
CA VAL A 8 -6.70 24.67 6.20
C VAL A 8 -6.63 24.61 4.68
N GLU A 9 -5.47 24.88 4.13
CA GLU A 9 -5.15 24.73 2.73
C GLU A 9 -4.39 23.41 2.52
N LEU A 10 -4.75 22.67 1.46
CA LEU A 10 -4.08 21.45 1.04
C LEU A 10 -3.67 21.56 -0.42
N LYS A 11 -2.49 21.07 -0.75
CA LYS A 11 -2.05 20.91 -2.14
C LYS A 11 -1.31 19.59 -2.34
N ILE A 12 -1.29 19.13 -3.59
CA ILE A 12 -0.43 18.02 -4.01
C ILE A 12 0.83 18.64 -4.62
N HIS A 13 1.97 18.34 -4.03
CA HIS A 13 3.28 18.81 -4.49
C HIS A 13 3.87 17.78 -5.45
N GLU A 14 4.37 18.25 -6.60
CA GLU A 14 4.98 17.45 -7.66
C GLU A 14 4.16 16.18 -8.04
N PRO A 15 2.91 16.35 -8.49
CA PRO A 15 2.09 15.21 -8.85
C PRO A 15 2.65 14.47 -10.07
N ASP A 16 2.59 13.14 -10.02
CA ASP A 16 2.89 12.26 -11.14
C ASP A 16 1.79 12.33 -12.23
N LYS A 17 1.94 11.51 -13.29
CA LYS A 17 0.96 11.45 -14.41
C LYS A 17 -0.44 11.01 -13.97
N LYS A 18 -0.58 10.39 -12.79
CA LYS A 18 -1.86 9.96 -12.19
C LYS A 18 -2.42 11.00 -11.22
N GLY A 19 -1.70 12.12 -11.01
CA GLY A 19 -2.07 13.16 -10.07
C GLY A 19 -1.71 12.85 -8.62
N VAL A 20 -0.90 11.83 -8.37
CA VAL A 20 -0.42 11.46 -7.04
C VAL A 20 0.90 12.17 -6.74
N GLY A 21 0.97 12.86 -5.62
CA GLY A 21 2.18 13.54 -5.16
C GLY A 21 2.12 13.76 -3.65
N GLU A 22 3.15 14.43 -3.09
CA GLU A 22 3.19 14.69 -1.66
C GLU A 22 2.08 15.66 -1.24
N ILE A 23 1.36 15.31 -0.19
CA ILE A 23 0.35 16.17 0.40
C ILE A 23 1.05 17.23 1.25
N TRP A 24 0.84 18.50 0.91
CA TRP A 24 1.28 19.61 1.72
C TRP A 24 0.09 20.30 2.36
N ALA A 25 0.24 20.66 3.63
CA ALA A 25 -0.80 21.32 4.41
C ALA A 25 -0.32 22.69 4.91
N LYS A 26 -1.23 23.66 4.94
CA LYS A 26 -0.98 24.98 5.52
C LYS A 26 -2.21 25.44 6.28
N GLY A 27 -2.02 25.98 7.47
CA GLY A 27 -3.13 26.47 8.31
C GLY A 27 -2.74 26.63 9.77
N PRO A 28 -3.66 27.13 10.60
CA PRO A 28 -3.40 27.38 12.00
C PRO A 28 -3.20 26.11 12.85
N ASN A 29 -3.55 24.93 12.31
CA ASN A 29 -3.36 23.62 12.91
C ASN A 29 -1.95 23.04 12.65
N VAL A 30 -1.16 23.66 11.77
CA VAL A 30 0.21 23.23 11.50
C VAL A 30 1.09 23.61 12.68
N MET A 31 1.93 22.67 13.10
CA MET A 31 2.90 22.87 14.19
C MET A 31 3.85 24.02 13.90
N LYS A 32 4.40 24.66 14.95
CA LYS A 32 5.46 25.67 14.82
C LYS A 32 6.84 25.06 14.55
N GLY A 33 7.00 23.77 14.80
CA GLY A 33 8.23 23.03 14.63
C GLY A 33 8.43 21.96 15.70
N TYR A 34 9.48 21.17 15.54
CA TYR A 34 9.92 20.19 16.52
C TYR A 34 10.69 20.86 17.67
N TYR A 35 10.35 20.49 18.90
CA TYR A 35 10.98 21.08 20.08
C TYR A 35 12.49 20.85 20.09
N LYS A 36 13.26 21.94 20.17
CA LYS A 36 14.73 21.95 20.16
C LYS A 36 15.38 21.19 18.98
N ASN A 37 14.66 21.03 17.87
CA ASN A 37 15.19 20.37 16.67
C ASN A 37 14.88 21.21 15.42
N PRO A 38 15.69 22.27 15.16
CA PRO A 38 15.51 23.13 14.02
C PRO A 38 15.80 22.41 12.68
N GLU A 39 16.71 21.44 12.66
CA GLU A 39 17.04 20.68 11.46
C GLU A 39 15.82 19.91 10.97
N ALA A 40 15.23 19.05 11.80
CA ALA A 40 14.02 18.32 11.46
C ALA A 40 12.84 19.24 11.16
N THR A 41 12.79 20.43 11.79
CA THR A 41 11.74 21.42 11.48
C THR A 41 11.90 21.96 10.05
N ASN A 42 13.11 22.31 9.63
CA ASN A 42 13.40 22.84 8.31
C ASN A 42 13.20 21.80 7.20
N GLU A 43 13.32 20.51 7.52
CA GLU A 43 13.02 19.43 6.57
C GLU A 43 11.53 19.36 6.21
N VAL A 44 10.65 19.68 7.16
CA VAL A 44 9.19 19.48 6.98
C VAL A 44 8.39 20.77 6.88
N LEU A 45 8.94 21.92 7.30
CA LEU A 45 8.29 23.23 7.19
C LEU A 45 9.02 24.11 6.20
N THR A 46 8.29 24.58 5.19
CA THR A 46 8.83 25.53 4.22
C THR A 46 8.78 26.96 4.80
N SER A 47 9.61 27.85 4.26
CA SER A 47 9.68 29.26 4.71
C SER A 47 8.37 30.03 4.50
N ASP A 48 7.52 29.59 3.56
CA ASP A 48 6.20 30.17 3.27
C ASP A 48 5.05 29.47 4.02
N GLY A 49 5.38 28.58 4.99
CA GLY A 49 4.45 28.01 5.96
C GLY A 49 3.73 26.75 5.53
N TRP A 50 4.20 26.05 4.49
CA TRP A 50 3.69 24.72 4.16
C TRP A 50 4.36 23.63 4.98
N PHE A 51 3.57 22.70 5.44
CA PHE A 51 4.01 21.48 6.10
C PHE A 51 4.03 20.32 5.10
N ARG A 52 5.18 19.71 4.92
CA ARG A 52 5.40 18.48 4.15
C ARG A 52 4.98 17.31 5.02
N THR A 53 3.89 16.63 4.64
CA THR A 53 3.34 15.57 5.49
C THR A 53 4.12 14.26 5.39
N GLY A 54 4.83 14.06 4.29
CA GLY A 54 5.45 12.79 3.94
C GLY A 54 4.43 11.73 3.48
N ASP A 55 3.17 12.12 3.34
CA ASP A 55 2.12 11.27 2.80
C ASP A 55 1.88 11.59 1.32
N LEU A 56 1.71 10.57 0.50
CA LEU A 56 1.29 10.72 -0.89
C LEU A 56 -0.23 10.65 -1.01
N GLY A 57 -0.77 11.45 -1.92
CA GLY A 57 -2.20 11.45 -2.17
C GLY A 57 -2.57 12.17 -3.45
N MET A 58 -3.86 12.23 -3.69
CA MET A 58 -4.45 12.89 -4.85
C MET A 58 -5.79 13.53 -4.51
N PHE A 59 -6.22 14.51 -5.30
CA PHE A 59 -7.57 15.01 -5.25
C PHE A 59 -8.46 14.35 -6.31
N ASP A 60 -9.70 14.08 -5.96
CA ASP A 60 -10.72 13.73 -6.96
C ASP A 60 -11.31 14.99 -7.62
N GLN A 61 -12.21 14.78 -8.60
CA GLN A 61 -12.91 15.84 -9.30
C GLN A 61 -13.76 16.76 -8.38
N LYS A 62 -14.12 16.29 -7.19
CA LYS A 62 -14.87 17.03 -6.16
C LYS A 62 -13.95 17.68 -5.13
N LYS A 63 -12.63 17.73 -5.39
CA LYS A 63 -11.59 18.25 -4.49
C LYS A 63 -11.54 17.54 -3.13
N ARG A 64 -11.92 16.26 -3.08
CA ARG A 64 -11.72 15.42 -1.90
C ARG A 64 -10.33 14.82 -1.95
N LEU A 65 -9.58 14.96 -0.86
CA LEU A 65 -8.26 14.36 -0.71
C LEU A 65 -8.39 12.85 -0.46
N TYR A 66 -7.60 12.07 -1.16
CA TYR A 66 -7.37 10.64 -0.93
C TYR A 66 -5.91 10.44 -0.59
N ILE A 67 -5.63 9.92 0.60
CA ILE A 67 -4.29 9.50 1.02
C ILE A 67 -4.04 8.12 0.41
N LYS A 68 -2.87 7.93 -0.18
CA LYS A 68 -2.44 6.68 -0.81
C LYS A 68 -1.51 5.90 0.10
N VAL A 69 -0.37 6.47 0.43
CA VAL A 69 0.74 5.77 1.09
C VAL A 69 1.69 6.76 1.72
N ARG A 70 2.51 6.32 2.66
CA ARG A 70 3.68 7.07 3.12
C ARG A 70 4.73 7.12 2.01
N MET A 71 5.34 8.29 1.79
CA MET A 71 6.39 8.45 0.78
C MET A 71 7.54 7.46 0.97
N LYS A 72 7.92 7.19 2.22
CA LYS A 72 8.98 6.24 2.58
C LYS A 72 8.66 4.77 2.24
N ASN A 73 7.39 4.44 2.09
CA ASN A 73 6.93 3.08 1.78
C ASN A 73 6.78 2.87 0.27
N THR A 74 6.95 3.92 -0.54
CA THR A 74 6.86 3.78 -1.99
C THR A 74 8.05 3.00 -2.52
N ILE A 75 7.78 1.96 -3.29
CA ILE A 75 8.79 1.19 -4.00
C ILE A 75 8.97 1.80 -5.39
N VAL A 76 10.22 2.01 -5.79
CA VAL A 76 10.53 2.50 -7.15
C VAL A 76 10.78 1.28 -8.05
N GLY A 77 9.88 1.04 -8.98
CA GLY A 77 10.02 -0.05 -9.95
C GLY A 77 11.21 0.13 -10.89
N ALA A 78 11.62 -0.95 -11.55
CA ALA A 78 12.78 -0.98 -12.44
C ALA A 78 12.71 0.03 -13.61
N SER A 79 11.52 0.44 -14.01
CA SER A 79 11.27 1.48 -15.03
C SER A 79 11.11 2.89 -14.46
N GLY A 80 11.37 3.09 -13.15
CA GLY A 80 11.29 4.38 -12.48
C GLY A 80 9.85 4.81 -12.11
N GLU A 81 8.90 3.90 -12.15
CA GLU A 81 7.53 4.14 -11.74
C GLU A 81 7.32 3.88 -10.26
N ASN A 82 6.43 4.65 -9.64
CA ASN A 82 6.07 4.45 -8.24
C ASN A 82 5.09 3.28 -8.12
N ILE A 83 5.44 2.34 -7.26
CA ILE A 83 4.62 1.21 -6.84
C ILE A 83 4.19 1.47 -5.40
N TYR A 84 2.91 1.33 -5.14
CA TYR A 84 2.32 1.56 -3.83
C TYR A 84 1.95 0.20 -3.21
N PRO A 85 2.73 -0.30 -2.25
CA PRO A 85 2.49 -1.60 -1.61
C PRO A 85 1.07 -1.76 -1.09
N GLU A 86 0.53 -0.73 -0.46
CA GLU A 86 -0.79 -0.74 0.16
C GLU A 86 -1.93 -0.94 -0.86
N ASP A 87 -1.77 -0.45 -2.10
CA ASP A 87 -2.75 -0.71 -3.18
C ASP A 87 -2.76 -2.22 -3.54
N ILE A 88 -1.60 -2.87 -3.50
CA ILE A 88 -1.47 -4.32 -3.76
C ILE A 88 -1.98 -5.13 -2.56
N GLU A 89 -1.59 -4.76 -1.35
CA GLU A 89 -2.03 -5.36 -0.09
C GLU A 89 -3.55 -5.31 0.04
N SER A 90 -4.17 -4.19 -0.34
CA SER A 90 -5.63 -4.05 -0.37
C SER A 90 -6.30 -5.09 -1.29
N ILE A 91 -5.68 -5.42 -2.42
CA ILE A 91 -6.20 -6.45 -3.33
C ILE A 91 -6.02 -7.84 -2.74
N ILE A 92 -4.87 -8.11 -2.10
CA ILE A 92 -4.56 -9.38 -1.45
C ILE A 92 -5.50 -9.62 -0.27
N ASN A 93 -5.66 -8.61 0.60
CA ASN A 93 -6.47 -8.68 1.82
C ASN A 93 -8.00 -8.79 1.54
N ASN A 94 -8.44 -8.54 0.30
CA ASN A 94 -9.82 -8.84 -0.12
C ASN A 94 -10.08 -10.34 -0.33
N ASN A 95 -9.06 -11.20 -0.25
CA ASN A 95 -9.24 -12.65 -0.32
C ASN A 95 -9.67 -13.19 1.06
N GLN A 96 -10.74 -13.99 1.08
CA GLN A 96 -11.34 -14.54 2.31
C GLN A 96 -10.40 -15.44 3.15
N PHE A 97 -9.29 -15.91 2.59
CA PHE A 97 -8.31 -16.76 3.25
C PHE A 97 -7.07 -16.01 3.73
N VAL A 98 -7.04 -14.69 3.54
CA VAL A 98 -5.92 -13.84 3.95
C VAL A 98 -6.32 -13.03 5.18
N VAL A 99 -5.55 -13.16 6.25
CA VAL A 99 -5.68 -12.36 7.46
C VAL A 99 -5.00 -11.01 7.27
N GLU A 100 -3.76 -11.04 6.79
CA GLU A 100 -2.92 -9.86 6.59
C GLU A 100 -1.90 -10.13 5.49
N SER A 101 -1.49 -9.07 4.81
CA SER A 101 -0.39 -9.12 3.85
C SER A 101 0.53 -7.92 3.97
N LEU A 102 1.80 -8.14 3.64
CA LEU A 102 2.84 -7.12 3.53
C LEU A 102 3.55 -7.28 2.19
N VAL A 103 3.60 -6.22 1.40
CA VAL A 103 4.30 -6.19 0.12
C VAL A 103 5.60 -5.40 0.27
N ILE A 104 6.71 -6.05 -0.05
CA ILE A 104 8.05 -5.47 0.05
C ILE A 104 8.86 -5.72 -1.22
N GLU A 105 9.95 -5.00 -1.37
CA GLU A 105 10.98 -5.32 -2.35
C GLU A 105 12.09 -6.14 -1.69
N GLU A 106 12.41 -7.28 -2.26
CA GLU A 106 13.55 -8.10 -1.89
C GLU A 106 14.33 -8.45 -3.16
N ASP A 107 15.62 -8.12 -3.19
CA ASP A 107 16.54 -8.42 -4.31
C ASP A 107 16.04 -7.93 -5.68
N GLY A 108 15.35 -6.80 -5.74
CA GLY A 108 14.78 -6.24 -6.97
C GLY A 108 13.45 -6.87 -7.41
N TYR A 109 12.85 -7.70 -6.57
CA TYR A 109 11.56 -8.36 -6.82
C TYR A 109 10.49 -7.90 -5.82
N LEU A 110 9.26 -7.80 -6.31
CA LEU A 110 8.11 -7.60 -5.42
C LEU A 110 7.71 -8.94 -4.78
N VAL A 111 7.74 -8.96 -3.47
CA VAL A 111 7.41 -10.12 -2.65
C VAL A 111 6.21 -9.80 -1.77
N ALA A 112 5.18 -10.62 -1.82
CA ALA A 112 4.06 -10.54 -0.90
C ALA A 112 4.25 -11.57 0.23
N LYS A 113 4.35 -11.09 1.46
CA LYS A 113 4.32 -11.91 2.68
C LYS A 113 2.89 -11.95 3.17
N ILE A 114 2.33 -13.14 3.39
CA ILE A 114 0.90 -13.33 3.65
C ILE A 114 0.70 -14.23 4.86
N ILE A 115 -0.16 -13.79 5.77
CA ILE A 115 -0.70 -14.62 6.87
C ILE A 115 -2.04 -15.16 6.40
N LEU A 116 -2.21 -16.47 6.47
CA LEU A 116 -3.42 -17.17 6.05
C LEU A 116 -4.34 -17.50 7.22
N ASP A 117 -5.64 -17.36 7.02
CA ASP A 117 -6.65 -17.90 7.93
C ASP A 117 -6.78 -19.41 7.73
N LEU A 118 -6.00 -20.15 8.52
CA LEU A 118 -5.99 -21.62 8.45
C LEU A 118 -7.34 -22.23 8.84
N GLU A 119 -8.08 -21.62 9.77
CA GLU A 119 -9.41 -22.10 10.16
C GLU A 119 -10.43 -21.94 9.02
N ALA A 120 -10.40 -20.79 8.33
CA ALA A 120 -11.25 -20.55 7.15
C ALA A 120 -10.91 -21.52 6.01
N ILE A 121 -9.62 -21.80 5.83
CA ILE A 121 -9.14 -22.77 4.85
C ILE A 121 -9.60 -24.18 5.24
N GLU A 122 -9.46 -24.60 6.50
CA GLU A 122 -9.87 -25.93 6.98
C GLU A 122 -11.37 -26.14 6.87
N LYS A 123 -12.19 -25.17 7.26
CA LYS A 123 -13.67 -25.21 7.08
C LYS A 123 -14.09 -25.38 5.63
N ASN A 124 -13.37 -24.72 4.72
CA ASN A 124 -13.62 -24.84 3.29
C ASN A 124 -13.11 -26.18 2.71
N ILE A 125 -11.99 -26.70 3.25
CA ILE A 125 -11.44 -28.00 2.88
C ILE A 125 -12.34 -29.15 3.41
N GLU A 126 -13.02 -29.00 4.53
CA GLU A 126 -13.99 -30.03 4.98
C GLU A 126 -15.12 -30.24 3.98
N HIS A 127 -15.54 -29.18 3.31
CA HIS A 127 -16.47 -29.29 2.17
C HIS A 127 -15.81 -29.90 0.92
N LEU A 128 -14.50 -29.80 0.78
CA LEU A 128 -13.68 -30.32 -0.33
C LEU A 128 -13.01 -31.67 -0.01
N LYS A 129 -12.90 -32.08 1.28
CA LYS A 129 -12.30 -33.37 1.71
C LYS A 129 -13.00 -34.61 1.14
N ALA A 130 -14.25 -34.46 0.69
CA ALA A 130 -14.92 -35.52 -0.08
C ALA A 130 -14.27 -35.78 -1.46
N ILE A 131 -13.30 -34.97 -1.90
CA ILE A 131 -12.75 -35.02 -3.26
C ILE A 131 -11.23 -35.23 -3.30
N ILE A 132 -10.42 -35.04 -2.20
CA ILE A 132 -8.98 -34.90 -2.36
C ILE A 132 -8.09 -35.46 -1.25
N ASP A 133 -7.29 -36.47 -1.57
CA ASP A 133 -6.33 -37.17 -0.71
C ASP A 133 -4.85 -36.73 -0.87
N GLU A 134 -4.54 -35.51 -1.38
CA GLU A 134 -3.16 -35.06 -1.65
C GLU A 134 -2.87 -33.63 -1.17
N LYS A 135 -2.39 -33.52 0.09
CA LYS A 135 -2.19 -32.21 0.78
C LYS A 135 -1.02 -31.32 0.29
N LYS A 136 0.04 -31.84 -0.28
CA LYS A 136 1.23 -31.04 -0.66
C LYS A 136 1.19 -30.42 -2.05
N GLU A 137 0.70 -31.13 -3.05
CA GLU A 137 0.62 -30.61 -4.42
C GLU A 137 -0.37 -29.45 -4.56
N LYS A 138 -1.44 -29.48 -3.79
CA LYS A 138 -2.51 -28.46 -3.81
C LYS A 138 -2.13 -27.12 -3.25
N TYR A 139 -1.27 -27.08 -2.25
CA TYR A 139 -0.76 -25.83 -1.68
C TYR A 139 0.11 -25.06 -2.69
N ILE A 140 0.91 -25.82 -3.46
CA ILE A 140 1.73 -25.27 -4.56
C ILE A 140 0.83 -24.79 -5.69
N ASP A 141 -0.23 -25.54 -6.02
CA ASP A 141 -1.19 -25.16 -7.06
C ASP A 141 -2.06 -23.97 -6.66
N TRP A 142 -2.50 -23.89 -5.39
CA TRP A 142 -3.20 -22.72 -4.86
C TRP A 142 -2.32 -21.47 -4.96
N LYS A 143 -1.09 -21.53 -4.50
CA LYS A 143 -0.13 -20.41 -4.54
C LYS A 143 0.09 -19.91 -5.97
N LYS A 144 0.28 -20.81 -6.93
CA LYS A 144 0.41 -20.47 -8.35
C LYS A 144 -0.86 -19.85 -8.92
N HIS A 145 -2.01 -20.41 -8.60
CA HIS A 145 -3.31 -19.91 -9.05
C HIS A 145 -3.57 -18.52 -8.48
N PHE A 146 -3.38 -18.35 -7.18
CA PHE A 146 -3.55 -17.08 -6.48
C PHE A 146 -2.60 -15.99 -7.02
N THR A 147 -1.31 -16.31 -7.22
CA THR A 147 -0.35 -15.37 -7.82
C THR A 147 -0.80 -14.93 -9.21
N ARG A 148 -1.32 -15.85 -10.03
CA ARG A 148 -1.79 -15.54 -11.38
C ARG A 148 -3.06 -14.67 -11.35
N GLU A 149 -4.00 -14.98 -10.50
CA GLU A 149 -5.23 -14.20 -10.31
C GLU A 149 -4.91 -12.79 -9.79
N LEU A 150 -4.06 -12.68 -8.77
CA LEU A 150 -3.59 -11.41 -8.24
C LEU A 150 -2.94 -10.56 -9.34
N ASN A 151 -1.97 -11.12 -10.06
CA ASN A 151 -1.26 -10.40 -11.11
C ASN A 151 -2.14 -10.00 -12.29
N SER A 152 -3.26 -10.69 -12.52
CA SER A 152 -4.24 -10.27 -13.54
C SER A 152 -4.97 -8.97 -13.18
N LYS A 153 -5.03 -8.63 -11.89
CA LYS A 153 -5.66 -7.40 -11.35
C LYS A 153 -4.67 -6.24 -11.21
N LEU A 154 -3.36 -6.52 -11.34
CA LEU A 154 -2.29 -5.56 -11.16
C LEU A 154 -1.72 -5.09 -12.51
N ASN A 155 -1.23 -3.85 -12.55
CA ASN A 155 -0.46 -3.38 -13.70
C ASN A 155 0.89 -4.11 -13.76
N ARG A 156 1.59 -4.02 -14.92
CA ARG A 156 2.81 -4.78 -15.17
C ARG A 156 3.93 -4.51 -14.15
N ALA A 157 4.05 -3.28 -13.67
CA ALA A 157 5.08 -2.90 -12.71
C ALA A 157 4.80 -3.39 -11.30
N SER A 158 3.51 -3.51 -10.96
CA SER A 158 3.06 -3.92 -9.62
C SER A 158 2.87 -5.44 -9.50
N GLN A 159 3.26 -6.22 -10.50
CA GLN A 159 3.11 -7.68 -10.45
C GLN A 159 4.00 -8.30 -9.38
N ILE A 160 3.41 -9.18 -8.58
CA ILE A 160 4.10 -9.93 -7.53
C ILE A 160 4.91 -11.06 -8.17
N ASN A 161 6.19 -11.14 -7.82
CA ASN A 161 7.12 -12.16 -8.30
C ASN A 161 7.10 -13.40 -7.41
N ARG A 162 6.94 -13.21 -6.09
CA ARG A 162 6.94 -14.28 -5.09
C ARG A 162 5.93 -14.01 -3.98
N ILE A 163 5.27 -15.05 -3.52
CA ILE A 163 4.43 -15.03 -2.33
C ILE A 163 5.10 -15.90 -1.27
N ASP A 164 5.33 -15.34 -0.10
CA ASP A 164 5.81 -16.04 1.07
C ASP A 164 4.70 -16.10 2.11
N ILE A 165 4.46 -17.27 2.67
CA ILE A 165 3.47 -17.47 3.70
C ILE A 165 4.19 -17.43 5.02
N MET A 166 3.68 -16.62 5.93
CA MET A 166 4.22 -16.40 7.25
C MET A 166 3.38 -17.17 8.26
N ASP A 167 4.04 -17.68 9.28
CA ASP A 167 3.36 -18.17 10.49
C ASP A 167 2.93 -16.97 11.34
N GLU A 168 1.85 -17.10 12.11
CA GLU A 168 1.39 -16.09 13.06
C GLU A 168 2.43 -15.73 14.12
#